data_a300f8a1702efa4f95091c98540510fe
#
_entry.id   a300f8a1702efa4f95091c98540510fe
#
_cell.length_a   1.000
_cell.length_b   1.000
_cell.length_c   1.000
_cell.angle_alpha   90.00
_cell.angle_beta   90.00
_cell.angle_gamma   90.00
#
_symmetry.space_group_name_H-M   'P 1'
#
loop_
_entity.id
_entity.type
_entity.pdbx_description
1 polymer ?
#
loop_
_entity_poly.entity_id
_entity_poly.type
_entity_poly.pdbx_seq_one_letter_code
_entity_poly.pdbx_strand_id
1 'polypeptide(L)'
;AGLGTFLVLGFALHNVTEGIGIAAPMLRIRPPLWSFAALTLLAGAPAVLGIWVGSLAYAPQWSALALAVGAGAILQVMVEVSAYLQRQNSDRQAILFSPAVLGGFLGGIAFMYVTAALIKV
;
A
#
# COMPACT_ATOMS: atom_id res chain seq x y z
N ALA A 1 -15.43 9.34 -21.58
CA ALA A 1 -14.96 8.47 -20.49
C ALA A 1 -13.47 8.78 -20.29
N GLY A 2 -13.19 9.78 -19.53
CA GLY A 2 -11.84 10.28 -19.54
C GLY A 2 -11.11 10.01 -18.21
N LEU A 3 -10.50 11.05 -17.69
CA LEU A 3 -9.62 11.08 -16.52
C LEU A 3 -10.21 10.38 -15.29
N GLY A 4 -11.50 10.51 -15.02
CA GLY A 4 -12.14 9.90 -13.85
C GLY A 4 -12.10 8.36 -13.87
N THR A 5 -12.32 7.74 -15.05
CA THR A 5 -12.28 6.27 -15.17
C THR A 5 -10.86 5.73 -14.95
N PHE A 6 -9.85 6.41 -15.50
CA PHE A 6 -8.45 6.02 -15.29
C PHE A 6 -8.02 6.19 -13.84
N LEU A 7 -8.46 7.25 -13.16
CA LEU A 7 -8.20 7.45 -11.73
C LEU A 7 -8.81 6.33 -10.89
N VAL A 8 -10.05 5.94 -11.16
CA VAL A 8 -10.71 4.85 -10.43
C VAL A 8 -10.01 3.53 -10.66
N LEU A 9 -9.63 3.21 -11.91
CA LEU A 9 -8.91 1.98 -12.23
C LEU A 9 -7.52 1.95 -11.58
N GLY A 10 -6.77 3.04 -11.65
CA GLY A 10 -5.45 3.15 -11.03
C GLY A 10 -5.54 2.96 -9.51
N PHE A 11 -6.53 3.58 -8.87
CA PHE A 11 -6.77 3.45 -7.44
C PHE A 11 -7.20 2.02 -7.04
N ALA A 12 -8.07 1.39 -7.84
CA ALA A 12 -8.48 0.00 -7.61
C ALA A 12 -7.30 -0.97 -7.71
N LEU A 13 -6.44 -0.81 -8.71
CA LEU A 13 -5.24 -1.63 -8.88
C LEU A 13 -4.24 -1.44 -7.72
N HIS A 14 -4.07 -0.20 -7.24
CA HIS A 14 -3.26 0.10 -6.06
C HIS A 14 -3.79 -0.64 -4.81
N ASN A 15 -5.09 -0.56 -4.56
CA ASN A 15 -5.72 -1.24 -3.44
C ASN A 15 -5.62 -2.77 -3.50
N VAL A 16 -5.56 -3.37 -4.72
CA VAL A 16 -5.30 -4.81 -4.87
C VAL A 16 -3.92 -5.18 -4.34
N THR A 17 -2.88 -4.39 -4.64
CA THR A 17 -1.52 -4.66 -4.13
C THR A 17 -1.44 -4.51 -2.60
N GLU A 18 -2.14 -3.55 -2.02
CA GLU A 18 -2.26 -3.41 -0.57
C GLU A 18 -2.98 -4.61 0.05
N GLY A 19 -4.08 -5.06 -0.55
CA GLY A 19 -4.81 -6.25 -0.13
C GLY A 19 -3.95 -7.51 -0.13
N ILE A 20 -3.10 -7.69 -1.14
CA ILE A 20 -2.12 -8.78 -1.19
C ILE A 20 -1.10 -8.65 -0.05
N GLY A 21 -0.61 -7.45 0.23
CA GLY A 21 0.31 -7.18 1.33
C GLY A 21 -0.27 -7.55 2.71
N ILE A 22 -1.56 -7.29 2.92
CA ILE A 22 -2.29 -7.66 4.14
C ILE A 22 -2.54 -9.17 4.20
N ALA A 23 -2.94 -9.78 3.09
CA ALA A 23 -3.34 -11.18 3.05
C ALA A 23 -2.13 -12.14 3.12
N ALA A 24 -1.00 -11.77 2.54
CA ALA A 24 0.17 -12.66 2.42
C ALA A 24 0.67 -13.21 3.78
N PRO A 25 0.84 -12.42 4.85
CA PRO A 25 1.24 -12.94 6.16
C PRO A 25 0.19 -13.86 6.78
N MET A 26 -1.08 -13.72 6.40
CA MET A 26 -2.21 -14.42 6.99
C MET A 26 -2.49 -15.79 6.35
N LEU A 27 -1.86 -16.10 5.20
CA LEU A 27 -2.07 -17.36 4.48
C LEU A 27 -1.80 -18.60 5.35
N ARG A 28 -0.87 -18.52 6.29
CA ARG A 28 -0.53 -19.63 7.20
C ARG A 28 -1.55 -19.82 8.32
N ILE A 29 -2.22 -18.75 8.75
CA ILE A 29 -3.09 -18.73 9.93
C ILE A 29 -4.54 -19.10 9.55
N ARG A 30 -4.94 -18.88 8.28
CA ARG A 30 -6.31 -19.09 7.75
C ARG A 30 -7.38 -18.46 8.66
N PRO A 31 -7.33 -17.14 8.89
CA PRO A 31 -8.28 -16.48 9.77
C PRO A 31 -9.70 -16.56 9.21
N PRO A 32 -10.73 -16.45 10.08
CA PRO A 32 -12.10 -16.43 9.63
C PRO A 32 -12.39 -15.22 8.74
N LEU A 33 -13.36 -15.34 7.84
CA LEU A 33 -13.74 -14.27 6.89
C LEU A 33 -14.06 -12.94 7.58
N TRP A 34 -14.59 -12.98 8.79
CA TRP A 34 -14.84 -11.76 9.58
C TRP A 34 -13.56 -10.97 9.87
N SER A 35 -12.45 -11.65 10.16
CA SER A 35 -11.16 -10.98 10.39
C SER A 35 -10.67 -10.28 9.13
N PHE A 36 -10.85 -10.89 7.96
CA PHE A 36 -10.54 -10.23 6.68
C PHE A 36 -11.43 -9.01 6.45
N ALA A 37 -12.73 -9.11 6.70
CA ALA A 37 -13.66 -8.00 6.58
C ALA A 37 -13.29 -6.84 7.52
N ALA A 38 -12.94 -7.14 8.77
CA ALA A 38 -12.52 -6.15 9.75
C ALA A 38 -11.22 -5.45 9.35
N LEU A 39 -10.23 -6.21 8.86
CA LEU A 39 -8.96 -5.65 8.37
C LEU A 39 -9.14 -4.81 7.12
N THR A 40 -9.98 -5.23 6.18
CA THR A 40 -10.33 -4.47 4.98
C THR A 40 -11.01 -3.15 5.36
N LEU A 41 -11.93 -3.18 6.29
CA LEU A 41 -12.60 -1.98 6.80
C LEU A 41 -11.59 -1.05 7.49
N LEU A 42 -10.72 -1.60 8.33
CA LEU A 42 -9.70 -0.84 9.04
C LEU A 42 -8.68 -0.19 8.08
N ALA A 43 -8.33 -0.89 7.02
CA ALA A 43 -7.43 -0.36 5.99
C ALA A 43 -8.10 0.71 5.11
N GLY A 44 -9.38 0.51 4.75
CA GLY A 44 -10.11 1.42 3.86
C GLY A 44 -10.73 2.64 4.55
N ALA A 45 -11.16 2.52 5.81
CA ALA A 45 -11.84 3.60 6.52
C ALA A 45 -11.01 4.89 6.64
N PRO A 46 -9.69 4.85 6.92
CA PRO A 46 -8.88 6.07 6.96
C PRO A 46 -8.85 6.82 5.63
N ALA A 47 -8.89 6.11 4.49
CA ALA A 47 -8.90 6.75 3.18
C ALA A 47 -10.19 7.55 2.96
N VAL A 48 -11.34 7.01 3.36
CA VAL A 48 -12.63 7.72 3.28
C VAL A 48 -12.62 8.97 4.16
N LEU A 49 -12.14 8.86 5.40
CA LEU A 49 -12.00 9.98 6.31
C LEU A 49 -11.02 11.03 5.76
N GLY A 50 -9.90 10.57 5.19
CA GLY A 50 -8.90 11.42 4.56
C GLY A 50 -9.46 12.25 3.39
N ILE A 51 -10.31 11.65 2.56
CA ILE A 51 -10.98 12.36 1.46
C ILE A 51 -11.94 13.41 2.01
N TRP A 52 -12.71 13.09 3.04
CA TRP A 52 -13.65 14.03 3.65
C TRP A 52 -12.92 15.23 4.27
N VAL A 53 -11.93 14.99 5.09
CA VAL A 53 -11.12 16.05 5.71
C VAL A 53 -10.38 16.85 4.63
N GLY A 54 -9.80 16.18 3.63
CA GLY A 54 -9.08 16.81 2.54
C GLY A 54 -9.97 17.71 1.67
N SER A 55 -11.25 17.34 1.49
CA SER A 55 -12.21 18.16 0.74
C SER A 55 -12.56 19.48 1.44
N LEU A 56 -12.33 19.58 2.74
CA LEU A 56 -12.58 20.79 3.54
C LEU A 56 -11.31 21.66 3.68
N ALA A 57 -10.14 21.11 3.39
CA ALA A 57 -8.85 21.76 3.56
C ALA A 57 -8.31 22.30 2.23
N TYR A 58 -8.77 23.46 1.79
CA TYR A 58 -8.35 24.07 0.51
C TYR A 58 -6.95 24.71 0.54
N ALA A 59 -6.28 24.77 1.69
CA ALA A 59 -5.00 25.42 1.81
C ALA A 59 -3.83 24.47 1.45
N PRO A 60 -2.91 24.86 0.53
CA PRO A 60 -1.81 23.99 0.06
C PRO A 60 -0.91 23.43 1.17
N GLN A 61 -0.73 24.19 2.26
CA GLN A 61 0.08 23.76 3.40
C GLN A 61 -0.51 22.53 4.11
N TRP A 62 -1.83 22.43 4.23
CA TRP A 62 -2.48 21.26 4.84
C TRP A 62 -2.38 20.03 3.93
N SER A 63 -2.49 20.23 2.62
CA SER A 63 -2.25 19.16 1.64
C SER A 63 -0.81 18.65 1.70
N ALA A 64 0.17 19.56 1.78
CA ALA A 64 1.57 19.20 1.92
C ALA A 64 1.84 18.42 3.23
N LEU A 65 1.26 18.86 4.35
CA LEU A 65 1.37 18.17 5.63
C LEU A 65 0.77 16.76 5.55
N ALA A 66 -0.44 16.62 5.00
CA ALA A 66 -1.09 15.31 4.87
C ALA A 66 -0.27 14.35 3.99
N LEU A 67 0.27 14.83 2.86
CA LEU A 67 1.15 14.05 2.00
C LEU A 67 2.44 13.63 2.70
N ALA A 68 3.04 14.52 3.50
CA ALA A 68 4.24 14.22 4.27
C ALA A 68 3.98 13.15 5.34
N VAL A 69 2.84 13.22 6.04
CA VAL A 69 2.42 12.18 7.00
C VAL A 69 2.21 10.84 6.28
N GLY A 70 1.53 10.84 5.13
CA GLY A 70 1.34 9.63 4.32
C GLY A 70 2.66 9.01 3.87
N ALA A 71 3.59 9.83 3.38
CA ALA A 71 4.92 9.37 2.99
C ALA A 71 5.70 8.77 4.18
N GLY A 72 5.61 9.39 5.36
CA GLY A 72 6.22 8.87 6.59
C GLY A 72 5.63 7.52 6.99
N ALA A 73 4.32 7.36 6.90
CA ALA A 73 3.64 6.09 7.18
C ALA A 73 4.09 4.97 6.23
N ILE A 74 4.24 5.26 4.92
CA ILE A 74 4.74 4.28 3.94
C ILE A 74 6.17 3.85 4.28
N LEU A 75 7.05 4.80 4.64
CA LEU A 75 8.42 4.48 5.06
C LEU A 75 8.43 3.58 6.30
N GLN A 76 7.57 3.85 7.29
CA GLN A 76 7.44 3.02 8.48
C GLN A 76 7.02 1.59 8.13
N VAL A 77 6.03 1.42 7.25
CA VAL A 77 5.60 0.08 6.79
C VAL A 77 6.74 -0.66 6.09
N MET A 78 7.54 0.02 5.26
CA MET A 78 8.71 -0.60 4.62
C MET A 78 9.71 -1.13 5.65
N VAL A 79 9.98 -0.37 6.72
CA VAL A 79 10.86 -0.80 7.81
C VAL A 79 10.28 -2.02 8.54
N GLU A 80 8.99 -2.00 8.87
CA GLU A 80 8.33 -3.10 9.58
C GLU A 80 8.29 -4.39 8.75
N VAL A 81 7.95 -4.30 7.47
CA VAL A 81 7.95 -5.46 6.56
C VAL A 81 9.36 -6.03 6.41
N SER A 82 10.37 -5.16 6.27
CA SER A 82 11.76 -5.60 6.20
C SER A 82 12.19 -6.30 7.47
N ALA A 83 11.85 -5.77 8.63
CA ALA A 83 12.14 -6.39 9.93
C ALA A 83 11.39 -7.71 10.10
N TYR A 84 10.14 -7.81 9.65
CA TYR A 84 9.36 -9.05 9.69
C TYR A 84 10.03 -10.15 8.84
N LEU A 85 10.42 -9.84 7.61
CA LEU A 85 11.12 -10.78 6.72
C LEU A 85 12.43 -11.29 7.34
N GLN A 86 13.19 -10.39 7.95
CA GLN A 86 14.45 -10.74 8.63
C GLN A 86 14.24 -11.67 9.84
N ARG A 87 13.14 -11.47 10.58
CA ARG A 87 12.84 -12.31 11.76
C ARG A 87 12.43 -13.74 11.39
N GLN A 88 11.86 -13.93 10.22
CA GLN A 88 11.39 -15.24 9.75
C GLN A 88 12.50 -16.14 9.18
N ASN A 89 13.69 -15.61 8.95
CA ASN A 89 14.79 -16.35 8.34
C ASN A 89 16.02 -16.38 9.23
N SER A 90 16.69 -17.53 9.24
CA SER A 90 17.92 -17.74 10.01
C SER A 90 19.07 -16.88 9.50
N ASP A 91 19.11 -16.60 8.20
CA ASP A 91 20.07 -15.68 7.58
C ASP A 91 19.37 -14.34 7.26
N ARG A 92 19.52 -13.42 8.22
CA ARG A 92 18.79 -12.14 8.22
C ARG A 92 19.13 -11.22 7.04
N GLN A 93 20.36 -11.28 6.54
CA GLN A 93 20.77 -10.40 5.43
C GLN A 93 20.47 -11.03 4.07
N ALA A 94 20.67 -12.33 3.93
CA ALA A 94 20.47 -13.03 2.67
C ALA A 94 19.02 -12.95 2.18
N ILE A 95 18.03 -12.89 3.08
CA ILE A 95 16.62 -12.82 2.69
C ILE A 95 16.28 -11.53 1.95
N LEU A 96 16.80 -10.38 2.38
CA LEU A 96 16.49 -9.09 1.73
C LEU A 96 17.05 -9.02 0.30
N PHE A 97 18.15 -9.72 0.04
CA PHE A 97 18.76 -9.81 -1.28
C PHE A 97 18.36 -11.08 -2.05
N SER A 98 17.37 -11.83 -1.54
CA SER A 98 16.87 -12.99 -2.26
C SER A 98 16.21 -12.57 -3.58
N PRO A 99 16.31 -13.38 -4.65
CA PRO A 99 15.68 -13.08 -5.94
C PRO A 99 14.17 -12.86 -5.83
N ALA A 100 13.50 -13.53 -4.90
CA ALA A 100 12.06 -13.38 -4.66
C ALA A 100 11.72 -11.99 -4.08
N VAL A 101 12.49 -11.53 -3.08
CA VAL A 101 12.25 -10.22 -2.46
C VAL A 101 12.62 -9.10 -3.42
N LEU A 102 13.75 -9.20 -4.10
CA LEU A 102 14.15 -8.20 -5.11
C LEU A 102 13.18 -8.17 -6.30
N GLY A 103 12.75 -9.33 -6.79
CA GLY A 103 11.77 -9.43 -7.86
C GLY A 103 10.42 -8.84 -7.46
N GLY A 104 9.95 -9.11 -6.25
CA GLY A 104 8.72 -8.53 -5.70
C GLY A 104 8.82 -7.01 -5.55
N PHE A 105 9.94 -6.51 -5.03
CA PHE A 105 10.18 -5.08 -4.86
C PHE A 105 10.23 -4.33 -6.20
N LEU A 106 11.03 -4.83 -7.15
CA LEU A 106 11.14 -4.23 -8.47
C LEU A 106 9.81 -4.34 -9.25
N GLY A 107 9.12 -5.48 -9.14
CA GLY A 107 7.81 -5.68 -9.74
C GLY A 107 6.77 -4.72 -9.19
N GLY A 108 6.75 -4.48 -7.88
CA GLY A 108 5.88 -3.50 -7.22
C GLY A 108 6.16 -2.08 -7.70
N ILE A 109 7.42 -1.67 -7.77
CA ILE A 109 7.80 -0.36 -8.31
C ILE A 109 7.36 -0.22 -9.78
N ALA A 110 7.64 -1.21 -10.62
CA ALA A 110 7.24 -1.19 -12.02
C ALA A 110 5.72 -1.08 -12.18
N PHE A 111 4.97 -1.87 -11.39
CA PHE A 111 3.51 -1.82 -11.36
C PHE A 111 2.98 -0.42 -11.00
N MET A 112 3.54 0.20 -9.96
CA MET A 112 3.17 1.56 -9.55
C MET A 112 3.50 2.61 -10.61
N TYR A 113 4.64 2.47 -11.31
CA TYR A 113 4.99 3.36 -12.41
C TYR A 113 4.03 3.24 -13.59
N VAL A 114 3.64 2.01 -13.96
CA VAL A 114 2.68 1.76 -15.04
C VAL A 114 1.31 2.35 -14.69
N THR A 115 0.81 2.12 -13.47
CA THR A 115 -0.47 2.69 -13.03
C THR A 115 -0.43 4.21 -12.97
N ALA A 116 0.68 4.81 -12.50
CA ALA A 116 0.86 6.26 -12.49
C ALA A 116 0.91 6.86 -13.91
N ALA A 117 1.53 6.17 -14.86
CA ALA A 117 1.56 6.59 -16.26
C ALA A 117 0.16 6.58 -16.90
N LEU A 118 -0.66 5.58 -16.58
CA LEU A 118 -2.05 5.49 -17.05
C LEU A 118 -2.95 6.62 -16.53
N ILE A 119 -2.63 7.19 -15.37
CA ILE A 119 -3.40 8.29 -14.77
C ILE A 119 -3.03 9.66 -15.40
N LYS A 120 -1.84 9.79 -15.96
CA LYS A 120 -1.35 11.05 -16.54
C LYS A 120 -1.81 11.30 -17.98
N VAL A 121 -2.48 10.35 -18.61
CA VAL A 121 -3.05 10.45 -19.96
C VAL A 121 -4.53 10.81 -19.88
#